data_8aca896b067020288f3eb489271b43de
#
_entry.id   8aca896b067020288f3eb489271b43de
#
_cell.length_a   1.000
_cell.length_b   1.000
_cell.length_c   1.000
_cell.angle_alpha   90.00
_cell.angle_beta   90.00
_cell.angle_gamma   90.00
#
_symmetry.space_group_name_H-M   'P 1'
#
loop_
_entity.id
_entity.type
_entity.pdbx_description
1 polymer ?
#
loop_
_entity_poly.entity_id
_entity_poly.type
_entity_poly.pdbx_seq_one_letter_code
_entity_poly.pdbx_strand_id
1 'polypeptide(L)'
;MKQGAFIPQPEVRARLRAVVGDFTCREWQDWRWQVRHSVRSLAALERLLPILPAERARWRALLRRYPCRITPYYMSLIRWDDVTDPLRRQCVPDLRERETLAAVAEDPLGECRHLVVPGLMCRYQDRALVLVTGECALVCRHCTRKNFFAYGRPAYNAVRPPAALRAAMWAGSTAGRPTPTRAFLRRIVDAVAHLSDVREVIVSGGDPLLLDEDLLDWFLGALRAIPHVQVLRIGTRVPVVLPMRGTRALCACLERHRPLWINTQFNHPRELTPAATQACDRLLRAGLPVSNQTVLLRGVNDDFETLKALCNALQRIMVRPYYLFQCDPVRGVGHFSTPLPFGVRLAEQLRAALGGLSVPQFVVDLPGGGGKVPLQSSHIVSMTSRKAVLRGFRGERYECKSVWE
;
A
#
# COMPACT_ATOMS: atom_id res chain seq x y z
N MET A 1 -6.14 -22.29 20.65
CA MET A 1 -4.68 -22.31 20.40
C MET A 1 -4.06 -21.18 21.22
N LYS A 2 -3.13 -21.48 22.14
CA LYS A 2 -2.41 -20.48 22.94
C LYS A 2 -1.68 -19.52 21.99
N GLN A 3 -1.97 -18.22 22.10
CA GLN A 3 -1.39 -17.15 21.30
C GLN A 3 0.09 -16.96 21.68
N GLY A 4 0.98 -17.77 21.07
CA GLY A 4 2.41 -17.53 21.16
C GLY A 4 2.74 -16.23 20.44
N ALA A 5 3.33 -15.25 21.14
CA ALA A 5 3.85 -14.06 20.51
C ALA A 5 4.86 -14.47 19.42
N PHE A 6 4.71 -13.96 18.20
CA PHE A 6 5.71 -14.16 17.15
C PHE A 6 7.04 -13.55 17.62
N ILE A 7 8.02 -14.40 17.86
CA ILE A 7 9.40 -14.02 18.20
C ILE A 7 10.30 -14.54 17.07
N PRO A 8 11.21 -13.74 16.54
CA PRO A 8 12.12 -14.19 15.50
C PRO A 8 12.97 -15.39 15.95
N GLN A 9 13.27 -16.29 15.02
CA GLN A 9 14.19 -17.41 15.21
C GLN A 9 15.55 -16.90 15.74
N PRO A 10 16.32 -17.68 16.49
CA PRO A 10 17.59 -17.24 17.12
C PRO A 10 18.57 -16.58 16.15
N GLU A 11 18.76 -17.13 14.96
CA GLU A 11 19.67 -16.59 13.93
C GLU A 11 19.19 -15.23 13.41
N VAL A 12 17.90 -15.08 13.14
CA VAL A 12 17.28 -13.81 12.75
C VAL A 12 17.40 -12.79 13.87
N ARG A 13 17.24 -13.24 15.13
CA ARG A 13 17.39 -12.39 16.33
C ARG A 13 18.80 -11.87 16.49
N ALA A 14 19.83 -12.70 16.22
CA ALA A 14 21.23 -12.24 16.25
C ALA A 14 21.50 -11.13 15.23
N ARG A 15 21.01 -11.27 14.01
CA ARG A 15 21.11 -10.24 12.96
C ARG A 15 20.35 -8.95 13.32
N LEU A 16 19.17 -9.07 13.93
CA LEU A 16 18.41 -7.92 14.43
C LEU A 16 19.18 -7.17 15.52
N ARG A 17 19.76 -7.87 16.48
CA ARG A 17 20.57 -7.28 17.56
C ARG A 17 21.72 -6.43 17.05
N ALA A 18 22.38 -6.86 15.99
CA ALA A 18 23.47 -6.08 15.37
C ALA A 18 23.00 -4.71 14.87
N VAL A 19 21.71 -4.52 14.60
CA VAL A 19 21.15 -3.28 14.03
C VAL A 19 20.41 -2.45 15.08
N VAL A 20 19.57 -3.10 15.90
CA VAL A 20 18.65 -2.41 16.83
C VAL A 20 19.04 -2.58 18.31
N GLY A 21 20.10 -3.33 18.60
CA GLY A 21 20.51 -3.68 19.98
C GLY A 21 19.68 -4.83 20.54
N ASP A 22 19.89 -5.11 21.84
CA ASP A 22 19.07 -6.09 22.56
C ASP A 22 17.63 -5.59 22.75
N PHE A 23 16.70 -6.51 22.75
CA PHE A 23 15.29 -6.22 22.96
C PHE A 23 14.59 -7.38 23.68
N THR A 24 13.57 -7.02 24.45
CA THR A 24 12.68 -7.93 25.17
C THR A 24 11.49 -8.32 24.29
N CYS A 25 10.77 -9.39 24.70
CA CYS A 25 9.51 -9.78 24.04
C CYS A 25 8.46 -8.66 24.11
N ARG A 26 8.43 -7.89 25.21
CA ARG A 26 7.51 -6.76 25.38
C ARG A 26 7.80 -5.64 24.40
N GLU A 27 9.06 -5.25 24.25
CA GLU A 27 9.49 -4.25 23.25
C GLU A 27 9.21 -4.72 21.83
N TRP A 28 9.47 -5.98 21.52
CA TRP A 28 9.15 -6.54 20.21
C TRP A 28 7.66 -6.41 19.86
N GLN A 29 6.75 -6.56 20.82
CA GLN A 29 5.31 -6.42 20.65
C GLN A 29 4.83 -4.96 20.70
N ASP A 30 5.66 -4.00 21.12
CA ASP A 30 5.33 -2.58 21.09
C ASP A 30 5.54 -2.00 19.70
N TRP A 31 4.46 -1.64 19.03
CA TRP A 31 4.52 -1.04 17.70
C TRP A 31 5.29 0.29 17.67
N ARG A 32 5.27 1.07 18.77
CA ARG A 32 6.03 2.32 18.88
C ARG A 32 7.53 2.04 18.94
N TRP A 33 7.93 0.97 19.63
CA TRP A 33 9.30 0.49 19.63
C TRP A 33 9.74 0.09 18.21
N GLN A 34 8.92 -0.68 17.49
CA GLN A 34 9.19 -1.08 16.10
C GLN A 34 9.42 0.14 15.18
N VAL A 35 8.59 1.18 15.32
CA VAL A 35 8.72 2.42 14.55
C VAL A 35 9.98 3.20 14.93
N ARG A 36 10.31 3.29 16.22
CA ARG A 36 11.54 3.98 16.70
C ARG A 36 12.82 3.31 16.22
N HIS A 37 12.85 1.99 16.22
CA HIS A 37 14.02 1.18 15.85
C HIS A 37 14.05 0.78 14.37
N SER A 38 13.23 1.40 13.53
CA SER A 38 13.26 1.17 12.08
C SER A 38 14.59 1.58 11.47
N VAL A 39 15.09 0.78 10.53
CA VAL A 39 16.27 1.09 9.71
C VAL A 39 15.97 2.29 8.81
N ARG A 40 16.77 3.38 8.96
CA ARG A 40 16.55 4.64 8.22
C ARG A 40 17.83 5.27 7.65
N SER A 41 18.99 4.74 7.99
CA SER A 41 20.28 5.34 7.64
C SER A 41 21.15 4.39 6.84
N LEU A 42 22.11 4.95 6.10
CA LEU A 42 23.12 4.16 5.40
C LEU A 42 23.92 3.30 6.39
N ALA A 43 24.32 3.87 7.53
CA ALA A 43 25.08 3.13 8.54
C ALA A 43 24.31 1.91 9.10
N ALA A 44 22.99 1.99 9.23
CA ALA A 44 22.17 0.84 9.61
C ALA A 44 22.08 -0.19 8.48
N LEU A 45 21.98 0.25 7.21
CA LEU A 45 21.97 -0.65 6.06
C LEU A 45 23.32 -1.35 5.87
N GLU A 46 24.45 -0.70 6.13
CA GLU A 46 25.80 -1.29 6.05
C GLU A 46 26.03 -2.45 7.03
N ARG A 47 25.23 -2.53 8.10
CA ARG A 47 25.22 -3.69 9.01
C ARG A 47 24.46 -4.90 8.46
N LEU A 48 23.67 -4.69 7.41
CA LEU A 48 22.79 -5.69 6.79
C LEU A 48 23.22 -6.07 5.38
N LEU A 49 23.95 -5.18 4.70
CA LEU A 49 24.31 -5.28 3.29
C LEU A 49 25.79 -5.06 3.08
N PRO A 50 26.45 -5.83 2.21
CA PRO A 50 27.82 -5.61 1.82
C PRO A 50 27.96 -4.40 0.87
N ILE A 51 27.81 -3.18 1.41
CA ILE A 51 27.96 -1.95 0.63
C ILE A 51 29.46 -1.60 0.52
N LEU A 52 29.96 -1.61 -0.70
CA LEU A 52 31.37 -1.30 -0.97
C LEU A 52 31.68 0.18 -0.66
N PRO A 53 32.87 0.51 -0.14
CA PRO A 53 33.27 1.90 0.14
C PRO A 53 33.10 2.83 -1.07
N ALA A 54 33.43 2.37 -2.28
CA ALA A 54 33.28 3.11 -3.53
C ALA A 54 31.80 3.43 -3.88
N GLU A 55 30.85 2.66 -3.37
CA GLU A 55 29.43 2.86 -3.63
C GLU A 55 28.73 3.79 -2.62
N ARG A 56 29.35 4.06 -1.48
CA ARG A 56 28.74 4.85 -0.38
C ARG A 56 28.19 6.20 -0.84
N ALA A 57 28.89 6.90 -1.74
CA ALA A 57 28.42 8.18 -2.27
C ALA A 57 27.12 8.02 -3.08
N ARG A 58 27.01 6.96 -3.89
CA ARG A 58 25.80 6.63 -4.69
C ARG A 58 24.64 6.28 -3.77
N TRP A 59 24.88 5.48 -2.72
CA TRP A 59 23.89 5.12 -1.71
C TRP A 59 23.40 6.33 -0.92
N ARG A 60 24.31 7.23 -0.49
CA ARG A 60 23.93 8.48 0.17
C ARG A 60 23.05 9.35 -0.72
N ALA A 61 23.38 9.48 -2.00
CA ALA A 61 22.57 10.23 -2.97
C ALA A 61 21.19 9.58 -3.16
N LEU A 62 21.12 8.25 -3.24
CA LEU A 62 19.86 7.52 -3.34
C LEU A 62 18.99 7.74 -2.11
N LEU A 63 19.54 7.57 -0.90
CA LEU A 63 18.81 7.73 0.37
C LEU A 63 18.36 9.18 0.63
N ARG A 64 19.09 10.16 0.10
CA ARG A 64 18.62 11.56 0.13
C ARG A 64 17.40 11.76 -0.74
N ARG A 65 17.33 11.08 -1.88
CA ARG A 65 16.18 11.17 -2.80
C ARG A 65 15.03 10.28 -2.39
N TYR A 66 15.31 9.03 -2.07
CA TYR A 66 14.33 8.01 -1.72
C TYR A 66 14.68 7.40 -0.36
N PRO A 67 14.24 8.00 0.74
CA PRO A 67 14.54 7.53 2.08
C PRO A 67 14.16 6.07 2.29
N CYS A 68 14.80 5.44 3.26
CA CYS A 68 14.52 4.08 3.70
C CYS A 68 13.84 4.12 5.07
N ARG A 69 12.86 3.26 5.28
CA ARG A 69 12.36 2.88 6.60
C ARG A 69 11.92 1.42 6.54
N ILE A 70 12.47 0.58 7.40
CA ILE A 70 12.13 -0.83 7.51
C ILE A 70 11.96 -1.14 8.99
N THR A 71 10.78 -1.62 9.43
CA THR A 71 10.57 -2.02 10.82
C THR A 71 11.41 -3.25 11.17
N PRO A 72 11.86 -3.42 12.42
CA PRO A 72 12.52 -4.65 12.87
C PRO A 72 11.71 -5.91 12.56
N TYR A 73 10.38 -5.84 12.68
CA TYR A 73 9.50 -6.94 12.31
C TYR A 73 9.65 -7.31 10.82
N TYR A 74 9.50 -6.35 9.90
CA TYR A 74 9.59 -6.66 8.47
C TYR A 74 11.01 -7.07 8.06
N MET A 75 12.02 -6.46 8.71
CA MET A 75 13.44 -6.84 8.57
C MET A 75 13.67 -8.32 8.93
N SER A 76 12.93 -8.86 9.91
CA SER A 76 13.03 -10.26 10.31
C SER A 76 12.53 -11.27 9.29
N LEU A 77 11.77 -10.83 8.29
CA LEU A 77 11.19 -11.67 7.23
C LEU A 77 12.11 -11.79 6.00
N ILE A 78 13.11 -10.92 5.90
CA ILE A 78 13.98 -10.79 4.73
C ILE A 78 15.10 -11.84 4.78
N ARG A 79 15.37 -12.49 3.66
CA ARG A 79 16.58 -13.27 3.42
C ARG A 79 17.67 -12.31 2.93
N TRP A 80 18.46 -11.78 3.86
CA TRP A 80 19.41 -10.70 3.57
C TRP A 80 20.53 -11.10 2.60
N ASP A 81 20.89 -12.38 2.58
CA ASP A 81 21.94 -12.94 1.72
C ASP A 81 21.44 -13.22 0.29
N ASP A 82 20.14 -13.13 0.06
CA ASP A 82 19.50 -13.30 -1.24
C ASP A 82 19.11 -11.94 -1.84
N VAL A 83 19.85 -11.49 -2.86
CA VAL A 83 19.56 -10.24 -3.58
C VAL A 83 18.24 -10.28 -4.34
N THR A 84 17.72 -11.47 -4.60
CA THR A 84 16.47 -11.70 -5.31
C THR A 84 15.27 -11.85 -4.38
N ASP A 85 15.49 -11.82 -3.05
CA ASP A 85 14.42 -11.97 -2.07
C ASP A 85 13.27 -10.98 -2.32
N PRO A 86 12.04 -11.44 -2.54
CA PRO A 86 10.91 -10.58 -2.89
C PRO A 86 10.51 -9.59 -1.79
N LEU A 87 10.78 -9.89 -0.51
CA LEU A 87 10.51 -8.97 0.59
C LEU A 87 11.60 -7.89 0.67
N ARG A 88 12.86 -8.30 0.47
CA ARG A 88 14.00 -7.37 0.38
C ARG A 88 13.77 -6.34 -0.72
N ARG A 89 13.40 -6.78 -1.92
CA ARG A 89 13.15 -5.90 -3.08
C ARG A 89 12.09 -4.84 -2.79
N GLN A 90 11.07 -5.16 -2.02
CA GLN A 90 9.98 -4.23 -1.73
C GLN A 90 10.36 -3.07 -0.78
N CYS A 91 11.43 -3.18 0.00
CA CYS A 91 11.75 -2.20 1.05
C CYS A 91 13.20 -1.73 1.10
N VAL A 92 14.15 -2.53 0.62
CA VAL A 92 15.56 -2.13 0.56
C VAL A 92 15.80 -1.27 -0.67
N PRO A 93 16.42 -0.08 -0.53
CA PRO A 93 16.75 0.77 -1.66
C PRO A 93 17.63 0.06 -2.70
N ASP A 94 17.42 0.36 -3.97
CA ASP A 94 18.15 -0.20 -5.10
C ASP A 94 18.73 0.93 -5.95
N LEU A 95 19.99 0.80 -6.37
CA LEU A 95 20.65 1.83 -7.19
C LEU A 95 19.96 2.06 -8.53
N ARG A 96 19.22 1.07 -9.04
CA ARG A 96 18.36 1.21 -10.24
C ARG A 96 17.23 2.23 -10.08
N GLU A 97 16.86 2.62 -8.86
CA GLU A 97 15.89 3.69 -8.63
C GLU A 97 16.37 5.07 -9.15
N ARG A 98 17.67 5.20 -9.40
CA ARG A 98 18.25 6.42 -9.98
C ARG A 98 18.18 6.47 -11.51
N GLU A 99 17.87 5.35 -12.14
CA GLU A 99 17.74 5.28 -13.59
C GLU A 99 16.51 6.07 -14.04
N THR A 100 16.72 6.93 -15.03
CA THR A 100 15.64 7.72 -15.62
C THR A 100 15.20 7.02 -16.89
N LEU A 101 14.01 6.42 -16.84
CA LEU A 101 13.35 5.86 -18.01
C LEU A 101 12.44 6.92 -18.64
N ALA A 102 12.36 6.99 -19.96
CA ALA A 102 11.58 8.00 -20.67
C ALA A 102 10.07 7.99 -20.32
N ALA A 103 9.54 6.82 -19.99
CA ALA A 103 8.11 6.64 -19.71
C ALA A 103 7.70 6.89 -18.25
N VAL A 104 8.60 7.33 -17.36
CA VAL A 104 8.28 7.54 -15.94
C VAL A 104 8.08 9.01 -15.60
N ALA A 105 7.08 9.29 -14.75
CA ALA A 105 6.78 10.62 -14.24
C ALA A 105 6.88 10.67 -12.71
N GLU A 106 6.97 11.87 -12.16
CA GLU A 106 6.96 12.06 -10.69
C GLU A 106 5.53 11.99 -10.12
N ASP A 107 4.56 12.45 -10.91
CA ASP A 107 3.12 12.33 -10.65
C ASP A 107 2.41 11.73 -11.89
N PRO A 108 2.55 10.41 -12.13
CA PRO A 108 1.98 9.77 -13.31
C PRO A 108 0.44 9.80 -13.31
N LEU A 109 -0.18 9.86 -12.13
CA LEU A 109 -1.62 9.85 -11.97
C LEU A 109 -2.24 11.26 -12.00
N GLY A 110 -1.43 12.31 -12.04
CA GLY A 110 -1.90 13.70 -12.03
C GLY A 110 -2.61 14.09 -10.73
N GLU A 111 -2.23 13.47 -9.59
CA GLU A 111 -2.90 13.70 -8.30
C GLU A 111 -2.89 15.18 -7.90
N CYS A 112 -1.81 15.90 -8.23
CA CYS A 112 -1.72 17.35 -7.96
C CYS A 112 -2.78 18.18 -8.69
N ARG A 113 -3.27 17.73 -9.85
CA ARG A 113 -4.28 18.46 -10.63
C ARG A 113 -5.69 18.33 -10.03
N HIS A 114 -5.89 17.33 -9.19
CA HIS A 114 -7.16 17.04 -8.53
C HIS A 114 -7.22 17.51 -7.09
N LEU A 115 -6.25 18.35 -6.68
CA LEU A 115 -6.17 18.89 -5.35
C LEU A 115 -7.26 19.94 -5.11
N VAL A 116 -8.13 19.72 -4.13
CA VAL A 116 -9.18 20.65 -3.70
C VAL A 116 -8.64 21.60 -2.62
N VAL A 117 -8.11 21.02 -1.55
CA VAL A 117 -7.33 21.72 -0.51
C VAL A 117 -6.11 20.85 -0.17
N PRO A 118 -5.09 21.40 0.49
CA PRO A 118 -3.96 20.60 0.96
C PRO A 118 -4.39 19.32 1.66
N GLY A 119 -3.98 18.17 1.12
CA GLY A 119 -4.32 16.84 1.66
C GLY A 119 -5.65 16.25 1.17
N LEU A 120 -6.46 16.96 0.40
CA LEU A 120 -7.72 16.46 -0.17
C LEU A 120 -7.70 16.49 -1.68
N MET A 121 -7.96 15.36 -2.31
CA MET A 121 -8.01 15.19 -3.76
C MET A 121 -9.32 14.56 -4.20
N CYS A 122 -9.95 15.11 -5.25
CA CYS A 122 -11.16 14.60 -5.88
C CYS A 122 -10.89 14.32 -7.35
N ARG A 123 -10.56 13.06 -7.66
CA ARG A 123 -10.36 12.58 -9.05
C ARG A 123 -11.65 12.00 -9.65
N TYR A 124 -12.54 11.55 -8.80
CA TYR A 124 -13.83 10.96 -9.15
C TYR A 124 -14.95 11.83 -8.57
N GLN A 125 -16.12 11.80 -9.18
CA GLN A 125 -17.25 12.60 -8.75
C GLN A 125 -17.76 12.20 -7.36
N ASP A 126 -17.84 10.89 -7.08
CA ASP A 126 -18.48 10.32 -5.90
C ASP A 126 -17.53 10.03 -4.72
N ARG A 127 -16.23 10.29 -4.89
CA ARG A 127 -15.25 9.92 -3.85
C ARG A 127 -14.05 10.85 -3.76
N ALA A 128 -13.60 11.06 -2.54
CA ALA A 128 -12.43 11.87 -2.22
C ALA A 128 -11.32 11.01 -1.61
N LEU A 129 -10.07 11.39 -1.89
CA LEU A 129 -8.87 10.82 -1.29
C LEU A 129 -8.24 11.83 -0.34
N VAL A 130 -8.02 11.43 0.90
CA VAL A 130 -7.39 12.26 1.95
C VAL A 130 -6.01 11.72 2.29
N LEU A 131 -5.00 12.59 2.24
CA LEU A 131 -3.65 12.31 2.70
C LEU A 131 -3.47 12.89 4.10
N VAL A 132 -3.67 12.06 5.14
CA VAL A 132 -3.65 12.53 6.53
C VAL A 132 -2.25 12.65 7.13
N THR A 133 -1.28 11.93 6.61
CA THR A 133 0.11 11.93 7.09
C THR A 133 1.08 11.57 5.97
N GLY A 134 2.34 11.98 6.09
CA GLY A 134 3.45 11.51 5.23
C GLY A 134 4.26 10.37 5.86
N GLU A 135 3.93 9.92 7.08
CA GLU A 135 4.66 8.86 7.79
C GLU A 135 4.17 7.47 7.37
N CYS A 136 5.12 6.56 7.12
CA CYS A 136 4.88 5.13 6.91
C CYS A 136 5.72 4.31 7.87
N ALA A 137 5.22 3.16 8.29
CA ALA A 137 6.01 2.19 9.05
C ALA A 137 7.13 1.58 8.18
N LEU A 138 6.85 1.39 6.89
CA LEU A 138 7.79 0.92 5.89
C LEU A 138 7.69 1.78 4.64
N VAL A 139 8.84 2.20 4.08
CA VAL A 139 8.89 2.93 2.81
C VAL A 139 8.94 1.92 1.66
N CYS A 140 7.79 1.68 1.05
CA CYS A 140 7.68 0.79 -0.13
C CYS A 140 8.50 1.34 -1.29
N ARG A 141 9.35 0.50 -1.92
CA ARG A 141 10.17 0.93 -3.06
C ARG A 141 9.35 1.15 -4.33
N HIS A 142 8.19 0.50 -4.42
CA HIS A 142 7.19 0.62 -5.48
C HIS A 142 6.07 1.65 -5.20
N CYS A 143 6.23 2.52 -4.21
CA CYS A 143 5.18 3.46 -3.80
C CYS A 143 4.86 4.46 -4.93
N THR A 144 3.59 4.56 -5.31
CA THR A 144 3.09 5.53 -6.29
C THR A 144 3.36 6.97 -5.86
N ARG A 145 3.32 7.25 -4.55
CA ARG A 145 3.54 8.57 -3.97
C ARG A 145 4.95 8.78 -3.42
N LYS A 146 5.95 7.97 -3.82
CA LYS A 146 7.31 8.11 -3.28
C LYS A 146 7.95 9.49 -3.55
N ASN A 147 7.49 10.19 -4.58
CA ASN A 147 7.96 11.55 -4.88
C ASN A 147 7.18 12.65 -4.13
N PHE A 148 6.02 12.34 -3.55
CA PHE A 148 5.21 13.29 -2.78
C PHE A 148 5.65 13.42 -1.32
N PHE A 149 6.05 12.31 -0.70
CA PHE A 149 6.37 12.28 0.71
C PHE A 149 7.87 12.50 0.94
N ALA A 150 8.23 13.69 1.37
CA ALA A 150 9.58 13.99 1.83
C ALA A 150 9.81 13.44 3.25
N TYR A 151 9.73 12.14 3.47
CA TYR A 151 9.90 11.41 4.72
C TYR A 151 10.77 12.10 5.78
N GLY A 152 10.32 13.28 6.28
CA GLY A 152 10.98 14.03 7.35
C GLY A 152 12.21 14.86 6.96
N ARG A 153 12.40 15.24 5.68
CA ARG A 153 13.52 16.13 5.28
C ARG A 153 13.06 17.29 4.41
N PRO A 154 13.57 18.54 4.69
CA PRO A 154 13.16 19.76 3.96
C PRO A 154 13.72 19.89 2.54
N ALA A 155 14.52 18.96 2.04
CA ALA A 155 15.25 19.09 0.78
C ALA A 155 14.73 18.16 -0.32
N TYR A 156 13.54 18.44 -0.83
CA TYR A 156 13.05 17.81 -2.06
C TYR A 156 12.65 18.86 -3.07
N ASN A 157 13.59 19.20 -3.96
CA ASN A 157 13.45 20.22 -5.00
C ASN A 157 13.12 19.65 -6.39
N ALA A 158 12.28 18.62 -6.48
CA ALA A 158 11.89 18.14 -7.79
C ALA A 158 10.47 17.60 -7.75
N VAL A 159 9.58 18.29 -8.42
CA VAL A 159 8.12 18.25 -8.40
C VAL A 159 7.58 18.52 -7.00
N ARG A 160 7.40 19.76 -6.76
CA ARG A 160 6.71 20.29 -5.59
C ARG A 160 5.24 19.87 -5.70
N PRO A 161 4.70 19.06 -4.76
CA PRO A 161 3.35 19.40 -4.37
C PRO A 161 3.39 20.89 -4.11
N PRO A 162 2.40 21.69 -4.54
CA PRO A 162 2.46 23.15 -4.39
C PRO A 162 3.02 23.46 -3.00
N ALA A 163 3.91 24.45 -2.89
CA ALA A 163 4.59 24.76 -1.63
C ALA A 163 3.60 24.84 -0.45
N ALA A 164 2.35 25.21 -0.75
CA ALA A 164 1.19 25.18 0.10
C ALA A 164 0.82 23.78 0.64
N LEU A 165 0.94 22.69 -0.15
CA LEU A 165 0.61 21.34 0.34
C LEU A 165 1.64 20.89 1.37
N ARG A 166 2.93 21.13 1.10
CA ARG A 166 4.00 20.83 2.09
C ARG A 166 3.88 21.70 3.33
N ALA A 167 3.72 23.01 3.16
CA ALA A 167 3.58 23.92 4.28
C ALA A 167 2.35 23.57 5.16
N ALA A 168 1.23 23.22 4.54
CA ALA A 168 0.02 22.88 5.26
C ALA A 168 0.03 21.49 5.91
N MET A 169 0.62 20.47 5.23
CA MET A 169 0.80 19.14 5.84
C MET A 169 1.83 19.14 6.98
N TRP A 170 2.76 20.11 6.97
CA TRP A 170 3.85 20.19 7.94
C TRP A 170 3.73 21.36 8.91
N ALA A 171 2.70 22.21 8.79
CA ALA A 171 2.44 23.31 9.71
C ALA A 171 2.10 22.79 11.11
N GLY A 172 2.99 23.04 12.06
CA GLY A 172 2.84 22.62 13.46
C GLY A 172 3.69 21.42 13.89
N SER A 173 4.59 20.93 13.04
CA SER A 173 5.57 19.91 13.42
C SER A 173 6.73 20.53 14.21
N THR A 174 6.81 20.29 15.51
CA THR A 174 7.86 20.81 16.38
C THR A 174 9.17 20.00 16.40
N ALA A 175 9.28 18.91 15.63
CA ALA A 175 10.44 18.02 15.68
C ALA A 175 10.86 17.47 14.32
N GLY A 176 10.59 18.17 13.22
CA GLY A 176 10.92 17.66 11.87
C GLY A 176 10.16 16.39 11.48
N ARG A 177 9.12 16.02 12.24
CA ARG A 177 8.21 14.91 11.94
C ARG A 177 6.88 15.47 11.45
N PRO A 178 6.40 15.00 10.32
CA PRO A 178 5.14 15.44 9.75
C PRO A 178 3.94 14.79 10.45
N THR A 179 3.66 15.23 11.67
CA THR A 179 2.44 14.84 12.37
C THR A 179 1.34 15.83 11.97
N PRO A 180 0.20 15.37 11.46
CA PRO A 180 -0.88 16.26 11.07
C PRO A 180 -1.45 16.94 12.32
N THR A 181 -1.80 18.24 12.18
CA THR A 181 -2.50 18.96 13.24
C THR A 181 -4.01 18.77 13.11
N ARG A 182 -4.75 18.91 14.20
CA ARG A 182 -6.22 18.97 14.16
C ARG A 182 -6.70 20.07 13.21
N ALA A 183 -6.05 21.21 13.19
CA ALA A 183 -6.39 22.33 12.32
C ALA A 183 -6.24 21.97 10.82
N PHE A 184 -5.20 21.22 10.47
CA PHE A 184 -5.03 20.70 9.10
C PHE A 184 -6.17 19.73 8.72
N LEU A 185 -6.47 18.76 9.59
CA LEU A 185 -7.53 17.80 9.34
C LEU A 185 -8.92 18.44 9.36
N ARG A 186 -9.14 19.47 10.18
CA ARG A 186 -10.39 20.26 10.21
C ARG A 186 -10.67 20.89 8.85
N ARG A 187 -9.69 21.55 8.25
CA ARG A 187 -9.84 22.12 6.90
C ARG A 187 -10.25 21.09 5.86
N ILE A 188 -9.74 19.86 5.96
CA ILE A 188 -10.15 18.76 5.07
C ILE A 188 -11.61 18.38 5.31
N VAL A 189 -12.02 18.24 6.58
CA VAL A 189 -13.42 17.93 6.93
C VAL A 189 -14.36 19.01 6.41
N ASP A 190 -14.01 20.28 6.63
CA ASP A 190 -14.81 21.43 6.17
C ASP A 190 -14.92 21.44 4.65
N ALA A 191 -13.83 21.15 3.92
CA ALA A 191 -13.86 21.05 2.47
C ALA A 191 -14.72 19.87 1.97
N VAL A 192 -14.63 18.69 2.61
CA VAL A 192 -15.47 17.52 2.27
C VAL A 192 -16.96 17.87 2.50
N ALA A 193 -17.29 18.60 3.56
CA ALA A 193 -18.68 19.00 3.85
C ALA A 193 -19.31 19.85 2.73
N HIS A 194 -18.51 20.57 1.94
CA HIS A 194 -18.97 21.35 0.80
C HIS A 194 -19.03 20.55 -0.52
N LEU A 195 -18.56 19.31 -0.55
CA LEU A 195 -18.53 18.44 -1.73
C LEU A 195 -19.71 17.45 -1.68
N SER A 196 -20.92 17.94 -1.92
CA SER A 196 -22.18 17.19 -1.75
C SER A 196 -22.25 15.84 -2.51
N ASP A 197 -21.56 15.73 -3.65
CA ASP A 197 -21.53 14.52 -4.46
C ASP A 197 -20.61 13.43 -3.89
N VAL A 198 -19.72 13.79 -2.97
CA VAL A 198 -18.76 12.87 -2.36
C VAL A 198 -19.44 12.02 -1.29
N ARG A 199 -19.79 10.79 -1.64
CA ARG A 199 -20.37 9.81 -0.71
C ARG A 199 -19.33 8.88 -0.06
N GLU A 200 -18.12 8.81 -0.61
CA GLU A 200 -17.04 7.94 -0.10
C GLU A 200 -15.78 8.75 0.16
N VAL A 201 -15.18 8.58 1.35
CA VAL A 201 -13.89 9.20 1.70
C VAL A 201 -12.85 8.11 1.94
N ILE A 202 -11.74 8.18 1.17
CA ILE A 202 -10.60 7.27 1.28
C ILE A 202 -9.52 7.96 2.11
N VAL A 203 -9.34 7.50 3.34
CA VAL A 203 -8.28 7.97 4.24
C VAL A 203 -6.99 7.23 3.93
N SER A 204 -5.95 7.96 3.54
CA SER A 204 -4.67 7.46 3.07
C SER A 204 -3.54 8.43 3.47
N GLY A 205 -2.48 8.48 2.66
CA GLY A 205 -1.34 9.35 2.89
C GLY A 205 -0.05 8.56 2.84
N GLY A 206 0.77 8.67 3.89
CA GLY A 206 1.71 7.64 4.29
C GLY A 206 0.91 6.43 4.75
N ASP A 207 0.83 6.21 6.05
CA ASP A 207 -0.08 5.18 6.58
C ASP A 207 -0.95 5.77 7.70
N PRO A 208 -2.27 5.89 7.50
CA PRO A 208 -3.19 6.51 8.47
C PRO A 208 -3.19 5.83 9.84
N LEU A 209 -2.94 4.53 9.90
CA LEU A 209 -2.94 3.79 11.16
C LEU A 209 -1.72 4.08 12.04
N LEU A 210 -0.79 4.92 11.59
CA LEU A 210 0.29 5.46 12.44
C LEU A 210 -0.13 6.67 13.26
N LEU A 211 -1.31 7.26 12.99
CA LEU A 211 -1.87 8.31 13.83
C LEU A 211 -2.20 7.75 15.21
N ASP A 212 -2.11 8.60 16.23
CA ASP A 212 -2.62 8.27 17.55
C ASP A 212 -4.14 8.06 17.50
N GLU A 213 -4.65 7.16 18.33
CA GLU A 213 -6.04 6.76 18.36
C GLU A 213 -7.00 7.94 18.53
N ASP A 214 -6.69 8.88 19.43
CA ASP A 214 -7.54 10.05 19.70
C ASP A 214 -7.70 10.97 18.50
N LEU A 215 -6.61 11.18 17.75
CA LEU A 215 -6.65 12.00 16.54
C LEU A 215 -7.39 11.29 15.40
N LEU A 216 -7.17 9.99 15.28
CA LEU A 216 -7.84 9.16 14.28
C LEU A 216 -9.34 9.07 14.54
N ASP A 217 -9.72 8.81 15.80
CA ASP A 217 -11.12 8.75 16.24
C ASP A 217 -11.86 10.05 15.98
N TRP A 218 -11.28 11.16 16.42
CA TRP A 218 -11.85 12.48 16.16
C TRP A 218 -12.04 12.76 14.66
N PHE A 219 -11.03 12.43 13.84
CA PHE A 219 -11.08 12.70 12.41
C PHE A 219 -12.13 11.85 11.69
N LEU A 220 -12.16 10.54 11.98
CA LEU A 220 -13.16 9.64 11.41
C LEU A 220 -14.58 10.02 11.87
N GLY A 221 -14.74 10.41 13.13
CA GLY A 221 -16.02 10.89 13.68
C GLY A 221 -16.48 12.17 13.00
N ALA A 222 -15.57 13.13 12.75
CA ALA A 222 -15.90 14.36 12.06
C ALA A 222 -16.31 14.12 10.60
N LEU A 223 -15.66 13.18 9.89
CA LEU A 223 -16.08 12.77 8.53
C LEU A 223 -17.43 12.05 8.56
N ARG A 224 -17.67 11.20 9.54
CA ARG A 224 -18.93 10.46 9.69
C ARG A 224 -20.11 11.37 10.02
N ALA A 225 -19.88 12.50 10.64
CA ALA A 225 -20.91 13.49 10.94
C ALA A 225 -21.41 14.26 9.69
N ILE A 226 -20.72 14.16 8.55
CA ILE A 226 -21.14 14.78 7.28
C ILE A 226 -22.26 13.92 6.67
N PRO A 227 -23.48 14.44 6.46
CA PRO A 227 -24.65 13.62 6.08
C PRO A 227 -24.50 12.84 4.78
N HIS A 228 -23.82 13.39 3.77
CA HIS A 228 -23.64 12.73 2.47
C HIS A 228 -22.50 11.72 2.45
N VAL A 229 -21.61 11.70 3.47
CA VAL A 229 -20.53 10.71 3.56
C VAL A 229 -21.06 9.38 4.11
N GLN A 230 -21.30 8.45 3.21
CA GLN A 230 -21.89 7.13 3.51
C GLN A 230 -20.85 6.08 3.84
N VAL A 231 -19.67 6.13 3.20
CA VAL A 231 -18.63 5.11 3.30
C VAL A 231 -17.28 5.75 3.64
N LEU A 232 -16.61 5.19 4.63
CA LEU A 232 -15.22 5.48 4.91
C LEU A 232 -14.36 4.27 4.51
N ARG A 233 -13.18 4.54 3.96
CA ARG A 233 -12.20 3.50 3.61
C ARG A 233 -10.81 3.93 4.06
N ILE A 234 -10.06 3.03 4.66
CA ILE A 234 -8.66 3.26 5.05
C ILE A 234 -7.74 2.42 4.17
N GLY A 235 -6.80 3.08 3.50
CA GLY A 235 -5.69 2.44 2.82
C GLY A 235 -4.48 2.31 3.75
N THR A 236 -4.07 1.09 4.08
CA THR A 236 -2.98 0.85 5.04
C THR A 236 -2.16 -0.39 4.69
N ARG A 237 -0.87 -0.36 4.99
CA ARG A 237 -0.01 -1.55 4.94
C ARG A 237 0.41 -2.03 6.35
N VAL A 238 -0.12 -1.41 7.40
CA VAL A 238 0.18 -1.77 8.80
C VAL A 238 -0.03 -3.25 9.10
N PRO A 239 -1.11 -3.94 8.70
CA PRO A 239 -1.25 -5.36 8.95
C PRO A 239 -0.09 -6.21 8.42
N VAL A 240 0.57 -5.75 7.35
CA VAL A 240 1.67 -6.43 6.67
C VAL A 240 3.03 -6.10 7.27
N VAL A 241 3.28 -4.83 7.55
CA VAL A 241 4.64 -4.32 7.87
C VAL A 241 4.83 -3.95 9.34
N LEU A 242 3.73 -3.89 10.09
CA LEU A 242 3.70 -3.53 11.51
C LEU A 242 2.47 -4.14 12.22
N PRO A 243 2.27 -5.48 12.17
CA PRO A 243 1.04 -6.12 12.69
C PRO A 243 0.79 -5.86 14.18
N MET A 244 1.82 -5.51 14.96
CA MET A 244 1.71 -5.14 16.37
C MET A 244 0.83 -3.90 16.59
N ARG A 245 0.68 -3.03 15.57
CA ARG A 245 -0.21 -1.86 15.61
C ARG A 245 -1.69 -2.23 15.57
N GLY A 246 -2.05 -3.42 15.08
CA GLY A 246 -3.39 -3.98 15.16
C GLY A 246 -3.83 -4.29 16.61
N THR A 247 -3.80 -3.29 17.49
CA THR A 247 -4.15 -3.41 18.91
C THR A 247 -5.67 -3.47 19.10
N ARG A 248 -6.11 -3.97 20.27
CA ARG A 248 -7.54 -3.93 20.65
C ARG A 248 -8.06 -2.50 20.67
N ALA A 249 -7.27 -1.55 21.19
CA ALA A 249 -7.64 -0.14 21.23
C ALA A 249 -7.87 0.45 19.84
N LEU A 250 -6.96 0.18 18.89
CA LEU A 250 -7.14 0.61 17.50
C LEU A 250 -8.40 -0.02 16.87
N CYS A 251 -8.61 -1.32 17.04
CA CYS A 251 -9.78 -1.99 16.47
C CYS A 251 -11.10 -1.43 17.05
N ALA A 252 -11.16 -1.20 18.38
CA ALA A 252 -12.31 -0.58 19.02
C ALA A 252 -12.54 0.88 18.57
N CYS A 253 -11.47 1.63 18.32
CA CYS A 253 -11.54 2.96 17.72
C CYS A 253 -12.20 2.90 16.34
N LEU A 254 -11.70 2.05 15.46
CA LEU A 254 -12.19 1.93 14.08
C LEU A 254 -13.62 1.39 13.99
N GLU A 255 -13.99 0.46 14.88
CA GLU A 255 -15.32 -0.15 14.95
C GLU A 255 -16.44 0.88 15.14
N ARG A 256 -16.21 1.94 15.89
CA ARG A 256 -17.18 3.03 16.15
C ARG A 256 -17.58 3.79 14.88
N HIS A 257 -16.74 3.73 13.83
CA HIS A 257 -16.93 4.49 12.59
C HIS A 257 -17.44 3.63 11.42
N ARG A 258 -18.03 2.47 11.71
CA ARG A 258 -18.68 1.65 10.65
C ARG A 258 -19.84 2.40 9.97
N PRO A 259 -20.07 2.14 8.65
CA PRO A 259 -19.35 1.23 7.76
C PRO A 259 -17.98 1.77 7.33
N LEU A 260 -16.92 1.06 7.73
CA LEU A 260 -15.52 1.39 7.44
C LEU A 260 -14.81 0.19 6.80
N TRP A 261 -14.20 0.41 5.64
CA TRP A 261 -13.50 -0.62 4.89
C TRP A 261 -11.99 -0.48 5.02
N ILE A 262 -11.28 -1.59 5.18
CA ILE A 262 -9.81 -1.61 5.22
C ILE A 262 -9.27 -2.18 3.92
N ASN A 263 -8.46 -1.40 3.22
CA ASN A 263 -7.71 -1.88 2.07
C ASN A 263 -6.24 -2.03 2.47
N THR A 264 -5.79 -3.28 2.56
CA THR A 264 -4.38 -3.59 2.85
C THR A 264 -3.61 -3.94 1.58
N GLN A 265 -2.28 -4.17 1.72
CA GLN A 265 -1.43 -4.48 0.58
C GLN A 265 -0.40 -5.56 0.92
N PHE A 266 -0.76 -6.81 0.66
CA PHE A 266 0.14 -7.94 0.54
C PHE A 266 0.54 -8.09 -0.93
N ASN A 267 1.81 -8.26 -1.20
CA ASN A 267 2.32 -8.49 -2.55
C ASN A 267 2.95 -9.87 -2.73
N HIS A 268 3.24 -10.58 -1.63
CA HIS A 268 3.89 -11.88 -1.68
C HIS A 268 3.37 -12.82 -0.58
N PRO A 269 3.21 -14.14 -0.83
CA PRO A 269 2.70 -15.09 0.18
C PRO A 269 3.50 -15.10 1.49
N ARG A 270 4.80 -14.88 1.45
CA ARG A 270 5.66 -14.82 2.65
C ARG A 270 5.35 -13.65 3.59
N GLU A 271 4.57 -12.68 3.17
CA GLU A 271 4.09 -11.59 4.03
C GLU A 271 2.93 -12.03 4.93
N LEU A 272 2.24 -13.14 4.58
CA LEU A 272 1.15 -13.70 5.39
C LEU A 272 1.71 -14.52 6.57
N THR A 273 2.38 -13.83 7.46
CA THR A 273 2.89 -14.42 8.71
C THR A 273 1.76 -14.64 9.73
N PRO A 274 1.95 -15.44 10.77
CA PRO A 274 0.97 -15.56 11.86
C PRO A 274 0.60 -14.22 12.50
N ALA A 275 1.56 -13.29 12.65
CA ALA A 275 1.31 -11.96 13.20
C ALA A 275 0.45 -11.09 12.27
N ALA A 276 0.74 -11.10 10.97
CA ALA A 276 -0.06 -10.40 9.96
C ALA A 276 -1.49 -10.96 9.86
N THR A 277 -1.61 -12.29 9.87
CA THR A 277 -2.91 -12.99 9.90
C THR A 277 -3.72 -12.60 11.13
N GLN A 278 -3.10 -12.56 12.31
CA GLN A 278 -3.77 -12.14 13.55
C GLN A 278 -4.20 -10.67 13.51
N ALA A 279 -3.39 -9.78 12.90
CA ALA A 279 -3.77 -8.37 12.73
C ALA A 279 -5.01 -8.24 11.83
N CYS A 280 -5.09 -8.98 10.72
CA CYS A 280 -6.27 -9.02 9.87
C CYS A 280 -7.49 -9.62 10.60
N ASP A 281 -7.32 -10.71 11.35
CA ASP A 281 -8.41 -11.34 12.13
C ASP A 281 -9.01 -10.37 13.16
N ARG A 282 -8.18 -9.56 13.83
CA ARG A 282 -8.68 -8.54 14.78
C ARG A 282 -9.53 -7.48 14.09
N LEU A 283 -9.12 -7.02 12.91
CA LEU A 283 -9.91 -6.05 12.13
C LEU A 283 -11.23 -6.66 11.67
N LEU A 284 -11.22 -7.89 11.18
CA LEU A 284 -12.42 -8.61 10.76
C LEU A 284 -13.40 -8.84 11.93
N ARG A 285 -12.89 -9.22 13.12
CA ARG A 285 -13.70 -9.38 14.34
C ARG A 285 -14.30 -8.08 14.84
N ALA A 286 -13.67 -6.94 14.55
CA ALA A 286 -14.23 -5.61 14.81
C ALA A 286 -15.28 -5.19 13.74
N GLY A 287 -15.70 -6.14 12.86
CA GLY A 287 -16.69 -5.87 11.81
C GLY A 287 -16.17 -4.97 10.69
N LEU A 288 -14.86 -4.95 10.46
CA LEU A 288 -14.21 -4.15 9.43
C LEU A 288 -13.84 -5.07 8.24
N PRO A 289 -14.53 -5.00 7.10
CA PRO A 289 -14.17 -5.76 5.92
C PRO A 289 -12.75 -5.42 5.45
N VAL A 290 -11.94 -6.46 5.21
CA VAL A 290 -10.54 -6.30 4.78
C VAL A 290 -10.39 -6.78 3.33
N SER A 291 -9.85 -5.92 2.48
CA SER A 291 -9.55 -6.22 1.07
C SER A 291 -8.08 -5.98 0.78
N ASN A 292 -7.51 -6.76 -0.13
CA ASN A 292 -6.12 -6.64 -0.53
C ASN A 292 -5.96 -6.00 -1.91
N GLN A 293 -5.03 -5.06 -2.02
CA GLN A 293 -4.65 -4.37 -3.24
C GLN A 293 -3.20 -4.73 -3.59
N THR A 294 -2.99 -5.84 -4.31
CA THR A 294 -1.67 -6.28 -4.77
C THR A 294 -1.20 -5.40 -5.93
N VAL A 295 0.10 -5.10 -5.99
CA VAL A 295 0.75 -4.52 -7.17
C VAL A 295 1.57 -5.59 -7.87
N LEU A 296 1.46 -5.72 -9.19
CA LEU A 296 2.27 -6.61 -10.01
C LEU A 296 3.68 -6.03 -10.15
N LEU A 297 4.65 -6.70 -9.57
CA LEU A 297 6.02 -6.22 -9.41
C LEU A 297 7.02 -7.23 -9.95
N ARG A 298 7.85 -6.82 -10.92
CA ARG A 298 8.91 -7.64 -11.48
C ARG A 298 9.88 -8.14 -10.41
N GLY A 299 10.08 -9.46 -10.37
CA GLY A 299 10.95 -10.15 -9.42
C GLY A 299 10.44 -10.15 -7.99
N VAL A 300 9.13 -9.90 -7.79
CA VAL A 300 8.45 -10.05 -6.49
C VAL A 300 7.31 -11.04 -6.61
N ASN A 301 6.42 -10.84 -7.57
CA ASN A 301 5.20 -11.64 -7.76
C ASN A 301 4.79 -11.74 -9.24
N ASP A 302 5.71 -11.54 -10.15
CA ASP A 302 5.48 -11.60 -11.59
C ASP A 302 5.52 -13.05 -12.15
N ASP A 303 4.95 -13.97 -11.40
CA ASP A 303 4.70 -15.34 -11.82
C ASP A 303 3.34 -15.85 -11.32
N PHE A 304 2.82 -16.83 -12.05
CA PHE A 304 1.48 -17.37 -11.80
C PHE A 304 1.37 -18.08 -10.44
N GLU A 305 2.35 -18.91 -10.09
CA GLU A 305 2.27 -19.71 -8.85
C GLU A 305 2.36 -18.84 -7.61
N THR A 306 3.20 -17.81 -7.61
CA THR A 306 3.31 -16.84 -6.52
C THR A 306 1.99 -16.08 -6.31
N LEU A 307 1.38 -15.56 -7.38
CA LEU A 307 0.10 -14.83 -7.26
C LEU A 307 -1.06 -15.74 -6.88
N LYS A 308 -1.13 -16.94 -7.44
CA LYS A 308 -2.12 -17.96 -7.08
C LYS A 308 -2.01 -18.35 -5.59
N ALA A 309 -0.78 -18.60 -5.12
CA ALA A 309 -0.52 -18.89 -3.70
C ALA A 309 -0.93 -17.72 -2.80
N LEU A 310 -0.62 -16.47 -3.20
CA LEU A 310 -1.03 -15.27 -2.47
C LEU A 310 -2.55 -15.15 -2.38
N CYS A 311 -3.25 -15.26 -3.50
CA CYS A 311 -4.71 -15.15 -3.56
C CYS A 311 -5.41 -16.20 -2.69
N ASN A 312 -4.97 -17.46 -2.78
CA ASN A 312 -5.50 -18.55 -1.96
C ASN A 312 -5.20 -18.37 -0.46
N ALA A 313 -4.01 -17.85 -0.13
CA ALA A 313 -3.65 -17.59 1.26
C ALA A 313 -4.45 -16.42 1.86
N LEU A 314 -4.70 -15.36 1.09
CA LEU A 314 -5.56 -14.24 1.49
C LEU A 314 -7.00 -14.70 1.74
N GLN A 315 -7.57 -15.51 0.85
CA GLN A 315 -8.92 -16.04 1.02
C GLN A 315 -9.04 -16.86 2.32
N ARG A 316 -8.05 -17.70 2.64
CA ARG A 316 -8.04 -18.51 3.88
C ARG A 316 -8.10 -17.68 5.16
N ILE A 317 -7.60 -16.44 5.14
CA ILE A 317 -7.66 -15.51 6.27
C ILE A 317 -8.79 -14.48 6.13
N MET A 318 -9.77 -14.73 5.26
CA MET A 318 -10.93 -13.87 4.98
C MET A 318 -10.57 -12.45 4.49
N VAL A 319 -9.38 -12.26 3.93
CA VAL A 319 -8.98 -11.03 3.25
C VAL A 319 -9.26 -11.21 1.76
N ARG A 320 -10.15 -10.36 1.21
CA ARG A 320 -10.55 -10.45 -0.19
C ARG A 320 -9.43 -9.95 -1.12
N PRO A 321 -8.92 -10.75 -2.07
CA PRO A 321 -8.13 -10.24 -3.19
C PRO A 321 -9.01 -9.28 -4.01
N TYR A 322 -8.74 -7.97 -3.93
CA TYR A 322 -9.63 -6.97 -4.52
C TYR A 322 -9.08 -6.47 -5.87
N TYR A 323 -7.87 -5.90 -5.84
CA TYR A 323 -7.19 -5.48 -7.05
C TYR A 323 -5.81 -6.13 -7.20
N LEU A 324 -5.46 -6.40 -8.47
CA LEU A 324 -4.08 -6.55 -8.93
C LEU A 324 -3.78 -5.33 -9.80
N PHE A 325 -2.97 -4.40 -9.29
CA PHE A 325 -2.56 -3.20 -10.02
C PHE A 325 -1.41 -3.49 -10.96
N GLN A 326 -1.47 -3.00 -12.19
CA GLN A 326 -0.25 -2.75 -12.96
C GLN A 326 0.62 -1.77 -12.18
N CYS A 327 1.93 -2.01 -12.13
CA CYS A 327 2.86 -1.07 -11.49
C CYS A 327 2.87 0.27 -12.23
N ASP A 328 2.57 1.36 -11.50
CA ASP A 328 2.54 2.70 -12.08
C ASP A 328 3.93 3.16 -12.56
N PRO A 329 4.02 3.92 -13.66
CA PRO A 329 5.27 4.42 -14.21
C PRO A 329 5.82 5.61 -13.41
N VAL A 330 6.12 5.39 -12.14
CA VAL A 330 6.65 6.40 -11.21
C VAL A 330 8.18 6.47 -11.34
N ARG A 331 8.74 7.66 -11.31
CA ARG A 331 10.20 7.84 -11.27
C ARG A 331 10.79 7.13 -10.06
N GLY A 332 11.80 6.28 -10.30
CA GLY A 332 12.44 5.44 -9.29
C GLY A 332 11.71 4.12 -9.01
N VAL A 333 10.75 3.73 -9.85
CA VAL A 333 10.00 2.47 -9.72
C VAL A 333 10.15 1.57 -10.96
N GLY A 334 10.75 2.07 -12.05
CA GLY A 334 10.80 1.41 -13.35
C GLY A 334 11.37 -0.02 -13.34
N HIS A 335 12.30 -0.34 -12.42
CA HIS A 335 12.85 -1.69 -12.29
C HIS A 335 11.82 -2.75 -11.80
N PHE A 336 10.66 -2.31 -11.31
CA PHE A 336 9.52 -3.18 -10.95
C PHE A 336 8.48 -3.33 -12.08
N SER A 337 8.60 -2.53 -13.14
CA SER A 337 7.61 -2.53 -14.21
C SER A 337 7.59 -3.85 -14.97
N THR A 338 6.40 -4.33 -15.30
CA THR A 338 6.15 -5.46 -16.19
C THR A 338 5.42 -4.97 -17.45
N PRO A 339 5.61 -5.64 -18.61
CA PRO A 339 4.83 -5.32 -19.81
C PRO A 339 3.32 -5.51 -19.57
N LEU A 340 2.50 -4.56 -20.03
CA LEU A 340 1.05 -4.63 -19.84
C LEU A 340 0.41 -5.91 -20.40
N PRO A 341 0.78 -6.39 -21.62
CA PRO A 341 0.26 -7.67 -22.14
C PRO A 341 0.60 -8.88 -21.26
N PHE A 342 1.72 -8.83 -20.55
CA PHE A 342 2.10 -9.87 -19.59
C PHE A 342 1.12 -9.88 -18.41
N GLY A 343 0.80 -8.72 -17.85
CA GLY A 343 -0.17 -8.59 -16.74
C GLY A 343 -1.57 -9.10 -17.12
N VAL A 344 -2.04 -8.77 -18.33
CA VAL A 344 -3.32 -9.27 -18.87
C VAL A 344 -3.32 -10.80 -18.94
N ARG A 345 -2.30 -11.43 -19.56
CA ARG A 345 -2.20 -12.90 -19.63
C ARG A 345 -2.16 -13.57 -18.25
N LEU A 346 -1.43 -12.98 -17.30
CA LEU A 346 -1.32 -13.49 -15.95
C LEU A 346 -2.66 -13.42 -15.22
N ALA A 347 -3.42 -12.33 -15.39
CA ALA A 347 -4.77 -12.18 -14.85
C ALA A 347 -5.77 -13.20 -15.44
N GLU A 348 -5.64 -13.53 -16.73
CA GLU A 348 -6.42 -14.60 -17.36
C GLU A 348 -6.13 -15.97 -16.74
N GLN A 349 -4.86 -16.30 -16.57
CA GLN A 349 -4.43 -17.56 -15.95
C GLN A 349 -4.99 -17.68 -14.52
N LEU A 350 -4.93 -16.58 -13.73
CA LEU A 350 -5.50 -16.54 -12.39
C LEU A 350 -7.02 -16.75 -12.42
N ARG A 351 -7.72 -16.10 -13.36
CA ARG A 351 -9.18 -16.24 -13.51
C ARG A 351 -9.60 -17.67 -13.89
N ALA A 352 -8.82 -18.34 -14.71
CA ALA A 352 -9.06 -19.72 -15.08
C ALA A 352 -8.81 -20.73 -13.94
N ALA A 353 -7.90 -20.40 -13.02
CA ALA A 353 -7.42 -21.32 -11.98
C ALA A 353 -8.01 -21.09 -10.58
N LEU A 354 -8.64 -19.92 -10.34
CA LEU A 354 -9.11 -19.52 -9.02
C LEU A 354 -10.63 -19.36 -8.99
N GLY A 355 -11.24 -19.64 -7.85
CA GLY A 355 -12.65 -19.31 -7.61
C GLY A 355 -12.90 -17.81 -7.52
N GLY A 356 -14.12 -17.36 -7.81
CA GLY A 356 -14.45 -15.94 -7.92
C GLY A 356 -14.15 -15.08 -6.69
N LEU A 357 -14.12 -15.66 -5.48
CA LEU A 357 -13.74 -14.94 -4.26
C LEU A 357 -12.22 -14.69 -4.17
N SER A 358 -11.41 -15.47 -4.88
CA SER A 358 -9.94 -15.39 -4.84
C SER A 358 -9.35 -14.61 -6.00
N VAL A 359 -10.11 -14.36 -7.09
CA VAL A 359 -9.63 -13.65 -8.28
C VAL A 359 -9.66 -12.15 -8.04
N PRO A 360 -8.49 -11.45 -8.04
CA PRO A 360 -8.47 -10.00 -8.05
C PRO A 360 -8.86 -9.44 -9.42
N GLN A 361 -9.41 -8.25 -9.47
CA GLN A 361 -9.57 -7.50 -10.71
C GLN A 361 -8.22 -6.89 -11.10
N PHE A 362 -7.70 -7.24 -12.29
CA PHE A 362 -6.50 -6.59 -12.83
C PHE A 362 -6.87 -5.20 -13.35
N VAL A 363 -6.15 -4.18 -12.88
CA VAL A 363 -6.47 -2.77 -13.16
C VAL A 363 -5.23 -1.97 -13.49
N VAL A 364 -5.41 -0.97 -14.35
CA VAL A 364 -4.42 0.05 -14.67
C VAL A 364 -4.97 1.42 -14.28
N ASP A 365 -4.16 2.20 -13.59
CA ASP A 365 -4.44 3.61 -13.41
C ASP A 365 -3.96 4.38 -14.65
N LEU A 366 -4.89 5.02 -15.35
CA LEU A 366 -4.56 5.77 -16.57
C LEU A 366 -3.77 7.03 -16.24
N PRO A 367 -2.80 7.40 -17.10
CA PRO A 367 -2.00 8.61 -16.93
C PRO A 367 -2.85 9.88 -16.82
N GLY A 368 -2.32 10.87 -16.09
CA GLY A 368 -2.93 12.20 -16.00
C GLY A 368 -4.30 12.27 -15.33
N GLY A 369 -4.69 11.21 -14.60
CA GLY A 369 -5.95 11.23 -13.86
C GLY A 369 -7.12 10.55 -14.59
N GLY A 370 -6.87 9.80 -15.66
CA GLY A 370 -7.91 9.12 -16.46
C GLY A 370 -8.73 8.03 -15.74
N GLY A 371 -8.38 7.71 -14.48
CA GLY A 371 -9.12 6.72 -13.68
C GLY A 371 -8.55 5.31 -13.72
N LYS A 372 -9.15 4.42 -12.93
CA LYS A 372 -8.83 2.99 -12.91
C LYS A 372 -9.65 2.27 -13.97
N VAL A 373 -8.95 1.60 -14.89
CA VAL A 373 -9.57 0.81 -15.93
C VAL A 373 -9.29 -0.67 -15.68
N PRO A 374 -10.33 -1.52 -15.55
CA PRO A 374 -10.13 -2.95 -15.48
C PRO A 374 -9.72 -3.49 -16.84
N LEU A 375 -8.66 -4.30 -16.87
CA LEU A 375 -8.19 -4.97 -18.06
C LEU A 375 -8.45 -6.48 -17.95
N GLN A 376 -9.13 -6.99 -18.96
CA GLN A 376 -9.36 -8.42 -19.14
C GLN A 376 -9.43 -8.73 -20.63
N SER A 377 -9.11 -9.96 -21.02
CA SER A 377 -9.33 -10.39 -22.39
C SER A 377 -10.81 -10.43 -22.72
N SER A 378 -11.14 -10.20 -23.98
CA SER A 378 -12.49 -10.42 -24.46
C SER A 378 -12.77 -11.92 -24.62
N HIS A 379 -13.76 -12.39 -23.89
CA HIS A 379 -14.34 -13.71 -24.13
C HIS A 379 -15.41 -13.69 -25.21
N ILE A 380 -15.81 -12.53 -25.69
CA ILE A 380 -16.81 -12.38 -26.76
C ILE A 380 -16.12 -12.54 -28.10
N VAL A 381 -16.49 -13.55 -28.86
CA VAL A 381 -16.04 -13.78 -30.24
C VAL A 381 -16.96 -13.04 -31.22
N SER A 382 -18.27 -13.17 -31.03
CA SER A 382 -19.28 -12.42 -31.75
C SER A 382 -20.55 -12.31 -30.91
N MET A 383 -21.32 -11.25 -31.11
CA MET A 383 -22.58 -11.04 -30.41
C MET A 383 -23.61 -10.34 -31.31
N THR A 384 -24.84 -10.81 -31.26
CA THR A 384 -26.03 -10.20 -31.88
C THR A 384 -27.10 -10.08 -30.81
N SER A 385 -28.24 -9.47 -31.13
CA SER A 385 -29.38 -9.42 -30.20
C SER A 385 -29.91 -10.81 -29.81
N ARG A 386 -29.73 -11.83 -30.67
CA ARG A 386 -30.29 -13.18 -30.49
C ARG A 386 -29.33 -14.23 -30.00
N LYS A 387 -28.02 -14.03 -30.21
CA LYS A 387 -26.97 -14.99 -29.79
C LYS A 387 -25.62 -14.35 -29.57
N ALA A 388 -24.83 -14.98 -28.72
CA ALA A 388 -23.41 -14.69 -28.55
C ALA A 388 -22.56 -15.96 -28.76
N VAL A 389 -21.42 -15.81 -29.39
CA VAL A 389 -20.39 -16.85 -29.40
C VAL A 389 -19.30 -16.42 -28.41
N LEU A 390 -19.09 -17.22 -27.39
CA LEU A 390 -18.13 -16.96 -26.33
C LEU A 390 -16.97 -17.94 -26.42
N ARG A 391 -15.80 -17.48 -26.04
CA ARG A 391 -14.58 -18.31 -25.91
C ARG A 391 -14.39 -18.66 -24.43
N GLY A 392 -14.34 -19.95 -24.12
CA GLY A 392 -14.02 -20.47 -22.80
C GLY A 392 -12.54 -20.29 -22.44
N PHE A 393 -12.18 -20.60 -21.21
CA PHE A 393 -10.80 -20.45 -20.69
C PHE A 393 -9.79 -21.39 -21.36
N ARG A 394 -10.24 -22.50 -21.95
CA ARG A 394 -9.40 -23.45 -22.67
C ARG A 394 -9.35 -23.19 -24.19
N GLY A 395 -10.04 -22.11 -24.65
CA GLY A 395 -10.09 -21.72 -26.05
C GLY A 395 -11.31 -22.26 -26.81
N GLU A 396 -12.11 -23.15 -26.24
CA GLU A 396 -13.33 -23.68 -26.84
C GLU A 396 -14.33 -22.56 -27.10
N ARG A 397 -15.18 -22.72 -28.12
CA ARG A 397 -16.23 -21.78 -28.46
C ARG A 397 -17.59 -22.35 -28.05
N TYR A 398 -18.38 -21.51 -27.41
CA TYR A 398 -19.73 -21.83 -26.94
C TYR A 398 -20.72 -20.85 -27.57
N GLU A 399 -21.80 -21.36 -28.11
CA GLU A 399 -22.93 -20.55 -28.58
C GLU A 399 -23.94 -20.41 -27.43
N CYS A 400 -24.20 -19.16 -27.03
CA CYS A 400 -25.22 -18.81 -26.05
C CYS A 400 -26.38 -18.12 -26.79
N LYS A 401 -27.59 -18.68 -26.75
CA LYS A 401 -28.78 -18.08 -27.33
C LYS A 401 -29.47 -17.17 -26.31
N SER A 402 -29.95 -16.02 -26.76
CA SER A 402 -30.85 -15.20 -25.94
C SER A 402 -32.17 -15.92 -25.74
N VAL A 403 -32.65 -15.98 -24.51
CA VAL A 403 -33.97 -16.55 -24.17
C VAL A 403 -35.10 -15.51 -24.24
N TRP A 404 -34.70 -14.23 -24.41
CA TRP A 404 -35.62 -13.10 -24.52
C TRP A 404 -35.51 -12.49 -25.91
N GLU A 405 -36.64 -12.26 -26.56
CA GLU A 405 -36.72 -11.50 -27.81
C GLU A 405 -36.74 -9.99 -27.55
#